data_022f0c5f44edd1138871e4c0136fda5c
#
_entry.id   022f0c5f44edd1138871e4c0136fda5c
#
_cell.length_a   1.000
_cell.length_b   1.000
_cell.length_c   1.000
_cell.angle_alpha   90.00
_cell.angle_beta   90.00
_cell.angle_gamma   90.00
#
_symmetry.space_group_name_H-M   'P 1'
#
loop_
_entity.id
_entity.type
_entity.pdbx_description
1 polymer ?
#
loop_
_entity_poly.entity_id
_entity_poly.type
_entity_poly.pdbx_seq_one_letter_code
_entity_poly.pdbx_strand_id
1 'polypeptide(L)'
;YAPLARVDQVEGEGQKVYYFHTDQIGTPLELTDSDGKIVWQATYRSWGEIEQLTVNGVEQNLRFQGQYFDRETALHYNTFRYYDPALGRFVTQDPVGLFGGDNLYQYAKNTQSWIDSLGLACDKWDVSTHQANKNAVKGKNLGLDSHHVGQKNLMKDLVEGYDPATGPAMLVPRVGHTVSKEGVGIVSRSSINPRTGLPFTSARDVVARDIRELRRVYPEVPNEKLQQLIALNKSMYPEMRK
;
A
#
# COMPACT_ATOMS: atom_id res chain seq x y z
N TYR A 1 -6.64 -10.56 -0.62
CA TYR A 1 -6.88 -11.86 0.07
C TYR A 1 -8.33 -11.97 0.50
N ALA A 2 -9.24 -12.30 -0.45
CA ALA A 2 -10.60 -12.64 -0.10
C ALA A 2 -10.62 -13.97 0.67
N PRO A 3 -11.35 -14.09 1.79
CA PRO A 3 -11.51 -15.35 2.49
C PRO A 3 -12.29 -16.34 1.62
N LEU A 4 -11.85 -17.61 1.58
CA LEU A 4 -12.51 -18.65 0.81
C LEU A 4 -13.39 -19.52 1.70
N ALA A 5 -12.84 -20.03 2.78
CA ALA A 5 -13.53 -20.91 3.70
C ALA A 5 -12.97 -20.78 5.12
N ARG A 6 -13.78 -21.16 6.10
CA ARG A 6 -13.42 -21.26 7.52
C ARG A 6 -13.75 -22.68 8.02
N VAL A 7 -12.85 -23.23 8.81
CA VAL A 7 -13.04 -24.53 9.45
C VAL A 7 -13.09 -24.30 10.96
N ASP A 8 -14.22 -24.63 11.57
CA ASP A 8 -14.43 -24.55 13.01
C ASP A 8 -14.37 -25.95 13.61
N GLN A 9 -13.60 -26.09 14.67
CA GLN A 9 -13.60 -27.31 15.47
C GLN A 9 -14.69 -27.19 16.55
N VAL A 10 -15.71 -28.04 16.46
CA VAL A 10 -16.82 -28.03 17.42
C VAL A 10 -16.69 -29.24 18.32
N GLU A 11 -16.63 -29.00 19.63
CA GLU A 11 -16.47 -30.07 20.61
C GLU A 11 -17.66 -31.04 20.55
N GLY A 12 -17.36 -32.33 20.34
CA GLY A 12 -18.36 -33.40 20.20
C GLY A 12 -19.02 -33.54 18.83
N GLU A 13 -18.85 -32.58 17.91
CA GLU A 13 -19.47 -32.59 16.58
C GLU A 13 -18.44 -32.67 15.41
N GLY A 14 -17.14 -32.59 15.70
CA GLY A 14 -16.09 -32.64 14.68
C GLY A 14 -15.85 -31.28 14.01
N GLN A 15 -15.47 -31.29 12.72
CA GLN A 15 -15.17 -30.10 11.95
C GLN A 15 -16.40 -29.62 11.19
N LYS A 16 -16.68 -28.30 11.27
CA LYS A 16 -17.67 -27.61 10.44
C LYS A 16 -16.96 -26.69 9.46
N VAL A 17 -17.32 -26.76 8.20
CA VAL A 17 -16.77 -25.92 7.13
C VAL A 17 -17.82 -24.91 6.70
N TYR A 18 -17.38 -23.63 6.62
CA TYR A 18 -18.22 -22.54 6.13
C TYR A 18 -17.54 -21.87 4.96
N TYR A 19 -18.28 -21.53 3.90
CA TYR A 19 -17.79 -20.92 2.69
C TYR A 19 -18.17 -19.46 2.65
N PHE A 20 -17.20 -18.59 2.34
CA PHE A 20 -17.40 -17.16 2.23
C PHE A 20 -17.90 -16.77 0.84
N HIS A 21 -18.93 -15.93 0.79
CA HIS A 21 -19.36 -15.20 -0.40
C HIS A 21 -19.04 -13.73 -0.16
N THR A 22 -18.24 -13.14 -1.04
CA THR A 22 -17.68 -11.79 -0.86
C THR A 22 -18.05 -10.87 -2.01
N ASP A 23 -17.94 -9.55 -1.77
CA ASP A 23 -17.96 -8.57 -2.85
C ASP A 23 -16.65 -8.56 -3.65
N GLN A 24 -16.51 -7.64 -4.60
CA GLN A 24 -15.35 -7.52 -5.51
C GLN A 24 -14.04 -7.15 -4.79
N ILE A 25 -14.08 -6.61 -3.59
CA ILE A 25 -12.90 -6.30 -2.77
C ILE A 25 -12.66 -7.33 -1.66
N GLY A 26 -13.48 -8.39 -1.59
CA GLY A 26 -13.34 -9.48 -0.63
C GLY A 26 -13.99 -9.23 0.73
N THR A 27 -14.95 -8.30 0.83
CA THR A 27 -15.78 -8.12 2.03
C THR A 27 -16.79 -9.26 2.15
N PRO A 28 -16.85 -10.00 3.26
CA PRO A 28 -17.85 -11.05 3.45
C PRO A 28 -19.27 -10.50 3.43
N LEU A 29 -20.10 -11.02 2.56
CA LEU A 29 -21.54 -10.72 2.49
C LEU A 29 -22.37 -11.85 3.11
N GLU A 30 -21.96 -13.10 2.86
CA GLU A 30 -22.64 -14.29 3.33
C GLU A 30 -21.64 -15.39 3.71
N LEU A 31 -22.05 -16.27 4.65
CA LEU A 31 -21.46 -17.58 4.87
C LEU A 31 -22.52 -18.65 4.66
N THR A 32 -22.12 -19.71 3.94
CA THR A 32 -22.92 -20.93 3.84
C THR A 32 -22.23 -22.11 4.53
N ASP A 33 -22.99 -23.04 5.08
CA ASP A 33 -22.48 -24.33 5.53
C ASP A 33 -22.24 -25.29 4.36
N SER A 34 -21.83 -26.52 4.68
CA SER A 34 -21.59 -27.58 3.69
C SER A 34 -22.83 -27.98 2.87
N ASP A 35 -24.03 -27.73 3.40
CA ASP A 35 -25.28 -28.03 2.73
C ASP A 35 -25.81 -26.85 1.90
N GLY A 36 -25.06 -25.75 1.84
CA GLY A 36 -25.40 -24.55 1.10
C GLY A 36 -26.40 -23.64 1.84
N LYS A 37 -26.71 -23.91 3.12
CA LYS A 37 -27.59 -23.06 3.92
C LYS A 37 -26.84 -21.84 4.38
N ILE A 38 -27.46 -20.65 4.24
CA ILE A 38 -26.90 -19.40 4.76
C ILE A 38 -26.95 -19.44 6.29
N VAL A 39 -25.78 -19.30 6.92
CA VAL A 39 -25.62 -19.30 8.38
C VAL A 39 -25.20 -17.93 8.93
N TRP A 40 -24.74 -17.04 8.06
CA TRP A 40 -24.48 -15.64 8.36
C TRP A 40 -24.70 -14.79 7.11
N GLN A 41 -25.33 -13.60 7.26
CA GLN A 41 -25.56 -12.67 6.15
C GLN A 41 -25.66 -11.24 6.68
N ALA A 42 -24.93 -10.31 6.02
CA ALA A 42 -24.94 -8.91 6.35
C ALA A 42 -24.94 -8.01 5.12
N THR A 43 -25.53 -6.82 5.27
CA THR A 43 -25.33 -5.68 4.37
C THR A 43 -24.50 -4.61 5.04
N TYR A 44 -23.82 -3.79 4.23
CA TYR A 44 -22.88 -2.79 4.72
C TYR A 44 -23.24 -1.40 4.20
N ARG A 45 -22.97 -0.39 5.04
CA ARG A 45 -22.86 0.99 4.61
C ARG A 45 -21.57 1.21 3.84
N SER A 46 -21.49 2.33 3.13
CA SER A 46 -20.35 2.67 2.26
C SER A 46 -18.98 2.61 2.94
N TRP A 47 -18.91 2.85 4.25
CA TRP A 47 -17.69 2.84 5.03
C TRP A 47 -17.45 1.56 5.83
N GLY A 48 -18.21 0.48 5.55
CA GLY A 48 -17.98 -0.85 6.12
C GLY A 48 -18.64 -1.10 7.47
N GLU A 49 -19.47 -0.19 7.96
CA GLU A 49 -20.38 -0.47 9.08
C GLU A 49 -21.44 -1.48 8.62
N ILE A 50 -21.73 -2.50 9.44
CA ILE A 50 -22.88 -3.40 9.16
C ILE A 50 -24.15 -2.57 9.29
N GLU A 51 -24.91 -2.47 8.20
CA GLU A 51 -26.20 -1.82 8.18
C GLU A 51 -27.29 -2.76 8.68
N GLN A 52 -27.27 -4.01 8.21
CA GLN A 52 -28.22 -5.02 8.62
C GLN A 52 -27.56 -6.40 8.70
N LEU A 53 -27.79 -7.10 9.80
CA LEU A 53 -27.39 -8.48 10.01
C LEU A 53 -28.65 -9.36 9.92
N THR A 54 -28.89 -9.94 8.75
CA THR A 54 -30.15 -10.68 8.48
C THR A 54 -30.11 -12.11 8.96
N VAL A 55 -28.93 -12.74 8.94
CA VAL A 55 -28.68 -14.08 9.48
C VAL A 55 -27.44 -14.03 10.38
N ASN A 56 -27.55 -14.55 11.61
CA ASN A 56 -26.47 -14.55 12.59
C ASN A 56 -26.40 -15.88 13.35
N GLY A 57 -26.34 -16.98 12.63
CA GLY A 57 -26.27 -18.34 13.21
C GLY A 57 -24.84 -18.73 13.64
N VAL A 58 -23.83 -18.06 13.12
CA VAL A 58 -22.41 -18.25 13.48
C VAL A 58 -21.75 -16.89 13.65
N GLU A 59 -20.75 -16.82 14.55
CA GLU A 59 -19.97 -15.60 14.73
C GLU A 59 -19.07 -15.37 13.51
N GLN A 60 -19.12 -14.16 12.94
CA GLN A 60 -18.26 -13.76 11.83
C GLN A 60 -17.77 -12.31 12.03
N ASN A 61 -16.44 -12.13 12.16
CA ASN A 61 -15.81 -10.87 12.54
C ASN A 61 -14.91 -10.26 11.45
N LEU A 62 -14.72 -10.92 10.29
CA LEU A 62 -14.01 -10.30 9.17
C LEU A 62 -14.87 -9.16 8.61
N ARG A 63 -14.19 -8.06 8.18
CA ARG A 63 -14.80 -6.87 7.60
C ARG A 63 -14.14 -6.58 6.25
N PHE A 64 -13.80 -5.35 5.93
CA PHE A 64 -12.96 -5.06 4.75
C PHE A 64 -11.66 -5.84 4.81
N GLN A 65 -11.00 -6.05 3.68
CA GLN A 65 -9.75 -6.83 3.65
C GLN A 65 -8.72 -6.28 4.66
N GLY A 66 -8.22 -7.19 5.52
CA GLY A 66 -7.31 -6.86 6.60
C GLY A 66 -7.98 -6.41 7.90
N GLN A 67 -9.31 -6.27 7.92
CA GLN A 67 -10.05 -5.84 9.11
C GLN A 67 -10.72 -6.99 9.85
N TYR A 68 -10.69 -6.91 11.17
CA TYR A 68 -11.36 -7.81 12.10
C TYR A 68 -12.16 -6.98 13.10
N PHE A 69 -13.45 -7.29 13.26
CA PHE A 69 -14.32 -6.60 14.20
C PHE A 69 -13.94 -6.95 15.64
N ASP A 70 -13.60 -5.93 16.40
CA ASP A 70 -13.34 -6.01 17.82
C ASP A 70 -14.64 -5.66 18.60
N ARG A 71 -15.18 -6.62 19.31
CA ARG A 71 -16.44 -6.48 20.04
C ARG A 71 -16.33 -5.58 21.27
N GLU A 72 -15.14 -5.49 21.87
CA GLU A 72 -14.93 -4.69 23.08
C GLU A 72 -14.97 -3.19 22.77
N THR A 73 -14.40 -2.82 21.63
CA THR A 73 -14.28 -1.41 21.21
C THR A 73 -15.33 -0.99 20.17
N ALA A 74 -16.01 -1.96 19.54
CA ALA A 74 -16.85 -1.79 18.35
C ALA A 74 -16.11 -1.21 17.14
N LEU A 75 -14.79 -1.24 17.14
CA LEU A 75 -13.93 -0.81 16.04
C LEU A 75 -13.49 -2.01 15.17
N HIS A 76 -12.91 -1.73 14.02
CA HIS A 76 -12.27 -2.75 13.20
C HIS A 76 -10.75 -2.70 13.39
N TYR A 77 -10.18 -3.75 14.00
CA TYR A 77 -8.74 -3.92 14.07
C TYR A 77 -8.16 -4.14 12.68
N ASN A 78 -7.21 -3.33 12.27
CA ASN A 78 -6.57 -3.37 10.96
C ASN A 78 -5.04 -3.32 11.12
N THR A 79 -4.45 -4.40 11.65
CA THR A 79 -3.02 -4.63 11.85
C THR A 79 -2.31 -3.53 12.64
N PHE A 80 -2.10 -2.33 12.08
CA PHE A 80 -1.38 -1.23 12.72
C PHE A 80 -2.28 -0.13 13.28
N ARG A 81 -3.55 -0.12 12.89
CA ARG A 81 -4.53 0.89 13.34
C ARG A 81 -5.89 0.26 13.64
N TYR A 82 -6.69 0.99 14.39
CA TYR A 82 -8.11 0.73 14.53
C TYR A 82 -8.91 1.65 13.62
N TYR A 83 -9.84 1.08 12.88
CA TYR A 83 -10.74 1.77 11.98
C TYR A 83 -12.12 1.91 12.60
N ASP A 84 -12.69 3.12 12.55
CA ASP A 84 -14.04 3.42 12.98
C ASP A 84 -14.98 3.41 11.75
N PRO A 85 -15.84 2.38 11.59
CA PRO A 85 -16.70 2.28 10.42
C PRO A 85 -17.85 3.29 10.43
N ALA A 86 -18.24 3.83 11.59
CA ALA A 86 -19.27 4.86 11.68
C ALA A 86 -18.74 6.23 11.22
N LEU A 87 -17.46 6.52 11.49
CA LEU A 87 -16.79 7.73 11.04
C LEU A 87 -16.10 7.59 9.70
N GLY A 88 -15.91 6.36 9.19
CA GLY A 88 -15.24 6.09 7.93
C GLY A 88 -13.73 6.40 7.92
N ARG A 89 -13.05 6.32 9.08
CA ARG A 89 -11.64 6.67 9.22
C ARG A 89 -10.93 5.88 10.31
N PHE A 90 -9.60 5.90 10.29
CA PHE A 90 -8.81 5.41 11.41
C PHE A 90 -8.94 6.31 12.64
N VAL A 91 -8.86 5.73 13.85
CA VAL A 91 -8.95 6.46 15.13
C VAL A 91 -7.62 7.07 15.55
N THR A 92 -6.50 6.58 14.98
CA THR A 92 -5.15 7.11 15.21
C THR A 92 -4.57 7.64 13.93
N GLN A 93 -3.60 8.55 14.05
CA GLN A 93 -2.83 9.04 12.91
C GLN A 93 -2.07 7.89 12.25
N ASP A 94 -1.80 8.05 10.96
CA ASP A 94 -0.98 7.10 10.21
C ASP A 94 0.43 7.06 10.81
N PRO A 95 0.96 5.88 11.21
CA PRO A 95 2.33 5.75 11.70
C PRO A 95 3.40 6.19 10.68
N VAL A 96 3.06 6.20 9.37
CA VAL A 96 3.95 6.72 8.34
C VAL A 96 3.81 8.23 8.14
N GLY A 97 2.91 8.88 8.89
CA GLY A 97 2.69 10.33 8.84
C GLY A 97 2.14 10.80 7.48
N LEU A 98 2.46 12.03 7.11
CA LEU A 98 2.05 12.63 5.83
C LEU A 98 2.57 11.88 4.59
N PHE A 99 3.45 10.90 4.77
CA PHE A 99 3.88 10.01 3.69
C PHE A 99 2.77 9.06 3.22
N GLY A 100 1.77 8.77 4.06
CA GLY A 100 0.56 8.02 3.70
C GLY A 100 -0.51 8.85 2.99
N GLY A 101 -0.32 10.17 2.89
CA GLY A 101 -1.25 11.15 2.31
C GLY A 101 -1.50 12.33 3.23
N ASP A 102 -2.19 13.35 2.72
CA ASP A 102 -2.46 14.59 3.47
C ASP A 102 -3.44 14.37 4.63
N ASN A 103 -4.29 13.35 4.54
CA ASN A 103 -5.23 12.97 5.60
C ASN A 103 -4.69 11.77 6.38
N LEU A 104 -4.10 12.05 7.54
CA LEU A 104 -3.48 11.05 8.43
C LEU A 104 -4.45 9.97 8.96
N TYR A 105 -5.75 10.19 8.84
CA TYR A 105 -6.80 9.29 9.35
C TYR A 105 -7.54 8.54 8.23
N GLN A 106 -7.18 8.78 6.97
CA GLN A 106 -7.88 8.18 5.83
C GLN A 106 -7.64 6.66 5.77
N TYR A 107 -8.73 5.89 5.51
CA TYR A 107 -8.65 4.47 5.20
C TYR A 107 -8.35 4.24 3.72
N ALA A 108 -9.21 4.74 2.84
CA ALA A 108 -9.11 4.58 1.39
C ALA A 108 -9.80 5.75 0.68
N LYS A 109 -9.38 6.03 -0.55
CA LYS A 109 -10.04 7.07 -1.39
C LYS A 109 -11.42 6.63 -1.85
N ASN A 110 -11.61 5.34 -2.03
CA ASN A 110 -12.87 4.73 -2.42
C ASN A 110 -12.93 3.29 -1.87
N THR A 111 -13.80 3.04 -0.92
CA THR A 111 -13.96 1.75 -0.25
C THR A 111 -14.58 0.65 -1.13
N GLN A 112 -15.09 0.97 -2.31
CA GLN A 112 -15.61 -0.02 -3.25
C GLN A 112 -14.54 -0.62 -4.18
N SER A 113 -13.37 -0.01 -4.26
CA SER A 113 -12.30 -0.41 -5.18
C SER A 113 -10.90 -0.40 -4.57
N TRP A 114 -10.76 0.15 -3.37
CA TRP A 114 -9.50 0.29 -2.67
C TRP A 114 -9.55 -0.38 -1.31
N ILE A 115 -8.44 -1.00 -0.93
CA ILE A 115 -8.26 -1.64 0.37
C ILE A 115 -6.95 -1.16 1.00
N ASP A 116 -7.00 -0.89 2.30
CA ASP A 116 -5.82 -0.71 3.13
C ASP A 116 -5.68 -1.92 4.07
N SER A 117 -5.12 -3.01 3.56
CA SER A 117 -5.03 -4.30 4.26
C SER A 117 -4.17 -4.29 5.52
N LEU A 118 -3.47 -3.20 5.80
CA LEU A 118 -2.57 -3.10 6.95
C LEU A 118 -2.89 -1.93 7.87
N GLY A 119 -3.82 -1.08 7.50
CA GLY A 119 -3.95 0.19 8.18
C GLY A 119 -2.73 1.11 7.99
N LEU A 120 -2.08 0.99 6.85
CA LEU A 120 -0.98 1.85 6.39
C LEU A 120 -1.24 2.10 4.91
N ALA A 121 -1.41 3.33 4.51
CA ALA A 121 -1.59 3.69 3.11
C ALA A 121 -0.32 3.35 2.31
N CYS A 122 -0.22 2.11 1.85
CA CYS A 122 0.87 1.62 0.99
C CYS A 122 0.33 1.41 -0.40
N ASP A 123 0.36 2.45 -1.19
CA ASP A 123 -0.13 2.40 -2.55
C ASP A 123 1.01 2.40 -3.56
N LYS A 124 0.72 1.86 -4.74
CA LYS A 124 1.53 2.09 -5.92
C LYS A 124 1.75 3.60 -6.07
N TRP A 125 3.00 4.02 -6.23
CA TRP A 125 3.48 5.41 -6.28
C TRP A 125 3.60 6.12 -4.93
N ASP A 126 3.53 5.41 -3.79
CA ASP A 126 3.79 6.05 -2.51
C ASP A 126 5.22 6.52 -2.39
N VAL A 127 5.36 7.77 -1.94
CA VAL A 127 6.63 8.46 -1.75
C VAL A 127 6.97 8.49 -0.27
N SER A 128 8.13 7.92 0.08
CA SER A 128 8.63 7.86 1.46
C SER A 128 10.15 7.64 1.46
N THR A 129 10.71 7.29 2.62
CA THR A 129 12.08 6.80 2.68
C THR A 129 12.16 5.36 2.14
N HIS A 130 13.33 4.97 1.62
CA HIS A 130 13.51 3.62 1.10
C HIS A 130 13.23 2.53 2.14
N GLN A 131 13.67 2.72 3.38
CA GLN A 131 13.45 1.75 4.46
C GLN A 131 11.97 1.64 4.83
N ALA A 132 11.24 2.76 4.90
CA ALA A 132 9.81 2.77 5.17
C ALA A 132 9.06 2.00 4.07
N ASN A 133 9.34 2.30 2.80
CA ASN A 133 8.76 1.59 1.65
C ASN A 133 9.09 0.09 1.67
N LYS A 134 10.34 -0.28 1.99
CA LYS A 134 10.72 -1.70 2.13
C LYS A 134 9.95 -2.40 3.25
N ASN A 135 9.80 -1.76 4.40
CA ASN A 135 9.05 -2.30 5.53
C ASN A 135 7.57 -2.48 5.14
N ALA A 136 7.00 -1.51 4.44
CA ALA A 136 5.63 -1.51 3.97
C ALA A 136 5.28 -2.69 3.05
N VAL A 137 6.22 -3.13 2.20
CA VAL A 137 6.02 -4.25 1.25
C VAL A 137 6.63 -5.57 1.71
N LYS A 138 7.38 -5.58 2.84
CA LYS A 138 8.07 -6.76 3.34
C LYS A 138 7.09 -7.89 3.67
N GLY A 139 7.37 -9.08 3.17
CA GLY A 139 6.54 -10.27 3.40
C GLY A 139 5.21 -10.30 2.63
N LYS A 140 4.93 -9.27 1.83
CA LYS A 140 3.73 -9.17 1.01
C LYS A 140 4.09 -9.36 -0.46
N ASN A 141 3.29 -10.14 -1.18
CA ASN A 141 3.48 -10.32 -2.63
C ASN A 141 2.67 -9.26 -3.42
N LEU A 142 2.94 -7.97 -3.15
CA LEU A 142 2.24 -6.86 -3.79
C LEU A 142 2.73 -6.55 -5.22
N GLY A 143 3.79 -7.24 -5.67
CA GLY A 143 4.41 -6.92 -6.96
C GLY A 143 5.07 -5.54 -7.01
N LEU A 144 5.33 -4.92 -5.85
CA LEU A 144 5.94 -3.60 -5.72
C LEU A 144 7.38 -3.70 -5.21
N ASP A 145 8.19 -2.75 -5.62
CA ASP A 145 9.55 -2.50 -5.14
C ASP A 145 9.72 -1.05 -4.70
N SER A 146 10.62 -0.81 -3.75
CA SER A 146 11.03 0.54 -3.38
C SER A 146 12.15 1.03 -4.30
N HIS A 147 11.84 2.00 -5.15
CA HIS A 147 12.77 2.62 -6.10
C HIS A 147 13.37 3.90 -5.52
N HIS A 148 14.69 3.92 -5.29
CA HIS A 148 15.41 5.15 -4.95
C HIS A 148 15.38 6.12 -6.13
N VAL A 149 15.06 7.38 -5.84
CA VAL A 149 15.26 8.46 -6.80
C VAL A 149 16.58 9.16 -6.48
N GLY A 150 17.45 9.21 -7.47
CA GLY A 150 18.82 9.62 -7.29
C GLY A 150 19.76 8.44 -7.07
N GLN A 151 19.68 7.39 -7.84
CA GLN A 151 20.52 6.18 -7.84
C GLN A 151 21.56 6.13 -6.71
N LYS A 152 21.36 5.26 -5.72
CA LYS A 152 22.02 5.26 -4.40
C LYS A 152 23.56 5.41 -4.44
N ASN A 153 24.24 4.82 -5.44
CA ASN A 153 25.71 4.90 -5.54
C ASN A 153 26.16 6.31 -5.97
N LEU A 154 25.48 6.90 -6.97
CA LEU A 154 25.77 8.27 -7.39
C LEU A 154 25.45 9.29 -6.29
N MET A 155 24.34 9.11 -5.57
CA MET A 155 23.98 10.02 -4.48
C MET A 155 24.98 9.97 -3.32
N LYS A 156 25.58 8.82 -3.03
CA LYS A 156 26.65 8.71 -2.02
C LYS A 156 27.87 9.54 -2.36
N ASP A 157 28.19 9.66 -3.65
CA ASP A 157 29.36 10.41 -4.13
C ASP A 157 29.05 11.92 -4.28
N LEU A 158 27.78 12.29 -4.43
CA LEU A 158 27.34 13.65 -4.76
C LEU A 158 26.67 14.40 -3.61
N VAL A 159 26.27 13.71 -2.54
CA VAL A 159 25.55 14.29 -1.39
C VAL A 159 26.24 13.86 -0.10
N GLU A 160 26.73 14.84 0.64
CA GLU A 160 27.36 14.60 1.95
C GLU A 160 26.33 14.03 2.94
N GLY A 161 26.70 12.95 3.63
CA GLY A 161 25.82 12.28 4.61
C GLY A 161 24.64 11.52 4.01
N TYR A 162 24.64 11.23 2.70
CA TYR A 162 23.57 10.44 2.10
C TYR A 162 23.51 9.03 2.68
N ASP A 163 22.37 8.70 3.29
CA ASP A 163 22.05 7.35 3.76
C ASP A 163 21.00 6.71 2.83
N PRO A 164 21.33 5.60 2.15
CA PRO A 164 20.37 4.89 1.31
C PRO A 164 19.12 4.39 2.02
N ALA A 165 19.18 4.13 3.34
CA ALA A 165 18.03 3.65 4.09
C ALA A 165 16.96 4.74 4.24
N THR A 166 17.39 5.96 4.51
CA THR A 166 16.54 7.13 4.68
C THR A 166 16.34 7.93 3.39
N GLY A 167 17.09 7.61 2.33
CA GLY A 167 16.98 8.28 1.03
C GLY A 167 15.57 8.23 0.43
N PRO A 168 15.14 9.32 -0.24
CA PRO A 168 13.83 9.40 -0.89
C PRO A 168 13.61 8.28 -1.90
N ALA A 169 12.45 7.65 -1.83
CA ALA A 169 12.07 6.54 -2.69
C ALA A 169 10.57 6.54 -2.98
N MET A 170 10.20 5.83 -4.03
CA MET A 170 8.82 5.63 -4.44
C MET A 170 8.52 4.13 -4.57
N LEU A 171 7.33 3.69 -4.17
CA LEU A 171 6.85 2.35 -4.49
C LEU A 171 6.47 2.27 -5.97
N VAL A 172 7.12 1.36 -6.68
CA VAL A 172 6.89 1.15 -8.13
C VAL A 172 6.61 -0.33 -8.41
N PRO A 173 5.90 -0.67 -9.49
CA PRO A 173 5.78 -2.07 -9.92
C PRO A 173 7.16 -2.69 -10.17
N ARG A 174 7.33 -3.97 -9.79
CA ARG A 174 8.55 -4.75 -10.10
C ARG A 174 8.82 -4.81 -11.59
N VAL A 175 7.75 -4.94 -12.38
CA VAL A 175 7.84 -4.88 -13.85
C VAL A 175 8.19 -3.44 -14.24
N GLY A 176 9.35 -3.27 -14.87
CA GLY A 176 9.97 -1.97 -15.17
C GLY A 176 11.01 -1.53 -14.14
N HIS A 177 11.12 -2.17 -12.96
CA HIS A 177 12.14 -1.87 -11.96
C HIS A 177 13.20 -2.98 -11.84
N THR A 178 12.80 -4.17 -11.37
CA THR A 178 13.67 -5.34 -11.23
C THR A 178 13.39 -6.43 -12.27
N VAL A 179 12.18 -6.43 -12.83
CA VAL A 179 11.77 -7.27 -13.96
C VAL A 179 11.60 -6.38 -15.18
N SER A 180 12.18 -6.77 -16.32
CA SER A 180 12.07 -6.00 -17.56
C SER A 180 10.62 -5.90 -18.04
N LYS A 181 10.19 -4.67 -18.39
CA LYS A 181 8.89 -4.41 -19.02
C LYS A 181 9.04 -4.59 -20.52
N GLU A 182 8.20 -5.39 -21.14
CA GLU A 182 8.23 -5.68 -22.57
C GLU A 182 8.17 -4.37 -23.40
N GLY A 183 9.05 -4.26 -24.40
CA GLY A 183 9.17 -3.09 -25.27
C GLY A 183 9.72 -1.82 -24.62
N VAL A 184 9.91 -1.80 -23.27
CA VAL A 184 10.32 -0.58 -22.52
C VAL A 184 11.61 -0.81 -21.73
N GLY A 185 11.82 -2.02 -21.20
CA GLY A 185 12.94 -2.34 -20.32
C GLY A 185 12.70 -1.96 -18.86
N ILE A 186 13.77 -1.55 -18.17
CA ILE A 186 13.75 -1.09 -16.77
C ILE A 186 14.15 0.38 -16.67
N VAL A 187 13.91 1.00 -15.49
CA VAL A 187 14.45 2.33 -15.16
C VAL A 187 15.97 2.32 -15.27
N SER A 188 16.54 3.31 -15.95
CA SER A 188 17.98 3.39 -16.22
C SER A 188 18.80 3.50 -14.93
N ARG A 189 19.91 2.75 -14.89
CA ARG A 189 20.92 2.79 -13.82
C ARG A 189 22.25 3.35 -14.31
N SER A 190 22.26 4.07 -15.43
CA SER A 190 23.48 4.64 -16.01
C SER A 190 24.09 5.69 -15.08
N SER A 191 25.42 5.66 -14.93
CA SER A 191 26.21 6.72 -14.29
C SER A 191 26.55 7.87 -15.24
N ILE A 192 26.21 7.73 -16.52
CA ILE A 192 26.48 8.73 -17.55
C ILE A 192 25.25 9.59 -17.78
N ASN A 193 25.44 10.92 -17.75
CA ASN A 193 24.41 11.88 -18.08
C ASN A 193 24.12 11.84 -19.60
N PRO A 194 22.90 11.49 -20.02
CA PRO A 194 22.59 11.33 -21.44
C PRO A 194 22.63 12.66 -22.23
N ARG A 195 22.67 13.82 -21.55
CA ARG A 195 22.76 15.14 -22.20
C ARG A 195 24.21 15.53 -22.57
N THR A 196 25.16 15.13 -21.73
CA THR A 196 26.56 15.55 -21.87
C THR A 196 27.47 14.42 -22.35
N GLY A 197 27.04 13.16 -22.22
CA GLY A 197 27.88 11.99 -22.46
C GLY A 197 28.94 11.76 -21.37
N LEU A 198 28.95 12.55 -20.30
CA LEU A 198 29.92 12.51 -19.19
C LEU A 198 29.27 11.97 -17.90
N PRO A 199 30.07 11.54 -16.91
CA PRO A 199 29.55 11.19 -15.59
C PRO A 199 28.76 12.33 -14.95
N PHE A 200 27.76 11.97 -14.12
CA PHE A 200 27.01 12.97 -13.36
C PHE A 200 27.91 13.66 -12.33
N THR A 201 27.82 14.98 -12.27
CA THR A 201 28.51 15.83 -11.28
C THR A 201 27.54 16.55 -10.34
N SER A 202 26.24 16.37 -10.51
CA SER A 202 25.19 17.03 -9.74
C SER A 202 24.12 16.03 -9.33
N ALA A 203 23.80 15.99 -8.04
CA ALA A 203 22.70 15.20 -7.49
C ALA A 203 21.34 15.59 -8.12
N ARG A 204 21.16 16.89 -8.42
CA ARG A 204 19.95 17.41 -9.09
C ARG A 204 19.77 16.79 -10.48
N ASP A 205 20.85 16.64 -11.25
CA ASP A 205 20.77 16.05 -12.59
C ASP A 205 20.48 14.55 -12.56
N VAL A 206 21.02 13.84 -11.55
CA VAL A 206 20.71 12.42 -11.30
C VAL A 206 19.21 12.26 -11.00
N VAL A 207 18.66 13.03 -10.06
CA VAL A 207 17.23 13.00 -9.73
C VAL A 207 16.38 13.39 -10.94
N ALA A 208 16.76 14.42 -11.68
CA ALA A 208 16.03 14.84 -12.89
C ALA A 208 16.03 13.74 -13.98
N ARG A 209 17.12 12.97 -14.11
CA ARG A 209 17.16 11.79 -14.98
C ARG A 209 16.17 10.74 -14.50
N ASP A 210 16.20 10.39 -13.21
CA ASP A 210 15.37 9.34 -12.65
C ASP A 210 13.88 9.67 -12.75
N ILE A 211 13.48 10.93 -12.56
CA ILE A 211 12.11 11.37 -12.79
C ILE A 211 11.68 11.16 -14.25
N ARG A 212 12.55 11.46 -15.22
CA ARG A 212 12.27 11.19 -16.65
C ARG A 212 12.16 9.70 -16.94
N GLU A 213 13.03 8.89 -16.36
CA GLU A 213 13.00 7.44 -16.48
C GLU A 213 11.74 6.82 -15.87
N LEU A 214 11.30 7.30 -14.69
CA LEU A 214 10.04 6.88 -14.10
C LEU A 214 8.87 7.15 -15.05
N ARG A 215 8.79 8.33 -15.67
CA ARG A 215 7.77 8.66 -16.67
C ARG A 215 7.86 7.81 -17.94
N ARG A 216 9.07 7.48 -18.38
CA ARG A 216 9.30 6.61 -19.56
C ARG A 216 8.79 5.20 -19.32
N VAL A 217 9.11 4.63 -18.15
CA VAL A 217 8.77 3.24 -17.82
C VAL A 217 7.34 3.11 -17.32
N TYR A 218 6.86 4.11 -16.59
CA TYR A 218 5.53 4.17 -15.97
C TYR A 218 4.82 5.47 -16.36
N PRO A 219 4.28 5.56 -17.60
CA PRO A 219 3.60 6.77 -18.05
C PRO A 219 2.36 7.12 -17.21
N GLU A 220 1.80 6.15 -16.50
CA GLU A 220 0.67 6.31 -15.60
C GLU A 220 1.01 6.90 -14.21
N VAL A 221 2.31 7.13 -13.90
CA VAL A 221 2.69 7.70 -12.61
C VAL A 221 2.10 9.11 -12.43
N PRO A 222 1.36 9.40 -11.32
CA PRO A 222 0.74 10.70 -11.13
C PRO A 222 1.78 11.83 -10.99
N ASN A 223 1.52 12.97 -11.62
CA ASN A 223 2.40 14.14 -11.52
C ASN A 223 2.62 14.60 -10.09
N GLU A 224 1.57 14.58 -9.27
CA GLU A 224 1.61 14.95 -7.85
C GLU A 224 2.62 14.09 -7.08
N LYS A 225 2.66 12.79 -7.33
CA LYS A 225 3.61 11.87 -6.68
C LYS A 225 5.06 12.14 -7.11
N LEU A 226 5.29 12.49 -8.37
CA LEU A 226 6.62 12.93 -8.83
C LEU A 226 7.03 14.27 -8.20
N GLN A 227 6.08 15.20 -8.02
CA GLN A 227 6.36 16.46 -7.31
C GLN A 227 6.66 16.25 -5.83
N GLN A 228 5.91 15.37 -5.14
CA GLN A 228 6.19 14.97 -3.76
C GLN A 228 7.60 14.39 -3.64
N LEU A 229 8.00 13.52 -4.55
CA LEU A 229 9.33 12.90 -4.57
C LEU A 229 10.45 13.92 -4.78
N ILE A 230 10.25 14.91 -5.68
CA ILE A 230 11.17 16.03 -5.89
C ILE A 230 11.25 16.91 -4.63
N ALA A 231 10.10 17.23 -4.03
CA ALA A 231 10.02 18.05 -2.82
C ALA A 231 10.74 17.36 -1.64
N LEU A 232 10.54 16.05 -1.47
CA LEU A 232 11.22 15.27 -0.43
C LEU A 232 12.75 15.29 -0.63
N ASN A 233 13.23 15.09 -1.86
CA ASN A 233 14.67 15.21 -2.17
C ASN A 233 15.21 16.60 -1.81
N LYS A 234 14.50 17.67 -2.19
CA LYS A 234 14.90 19.05 -1.88
C LYS A 234 14.87 19.37 -0.40
N SER A 235 13.97 18.77 0.38
CA SER A 235 13.88 18.98 1.82
C SER A 235 15.02 18.29 2.57
N MET A 236 15.40 17.10 2.12
CA MET A 236 16.45 16.29 2.75
C MET A 236 17.86 16.73 2.36
N TYR A 237 18.04 17.20 1.11
CA TYR A 237 19.36 17.54 0.55
C TYR A 237 19.40 18.99 0.08
N PRO A 238 19.98 19.92 0.89
CA PRO A 238 20.05 21.34 0.55
C PRO A 238 20.72 21.66 -0.79
N GLU A 239 21.66 20.82 -1.22
CA GLU A 239 22.37 20.94 -2.50
C GLU A 239 21.41 20.84 -3.71
N MET A 240 20.27 20.21 -3.52
CA MET A 240 19.24 20.08 -4.54
C MET A 240 18.40 21.36 -4.76
N ARG A 241 18.57 22.37 -3.89
CA ARG A 241 17.85 23.65 -3.96
C ARG A 241 18.54 24.70 -4.85
N LYS A 242 19.80 24.45 -5.18
CA LYS A 242 20.63 25.35 -6.01
C LYS A 242 20.43 25.09 -7.52
#